data_cfa5e0b3e81055c9c83322beb32773f9
#
_entry.id   cfa5e0b3e81055c9c83322beb32773f9
#
_cell.length_a   1.000
_cell.length_b   1.000
_cell.length_c   1.000
_cell.angle_alpha   90.00
_cell.angle_beta   90.00
_cell.angle_gamma   90.00
#
_symmetry.space_group_name_H-M   'P 1'
#
loop_
_entity.id
_entity.type
_entity.pdbx_description
1 polymer ?
#
loop_
_entity_poly.entity_id
_entity_poly.type
_entity_poly.pdbx_seq_one_letter_code
_entity_poly.pdbx_strand_id
1 'polypeptide(L)'
;LKIYDRAEIAAGQSRYQILRQPKFKSASPMLNDRRGDIMLLINGMPLFHIELKNSGVPISQACEQIRKYSKEGIYNGIFALVQIFVAMTPQKMLYFANPGEWEKFNDNFFFSWADFNNEPINDYRQIADKFLSIPMAHQMIGFYTIADRSDGTLKVMRSYQYYAASAISSKVAKITAQKRWGSENRGGFIWHTTGSGKTITSFKSAQLIANSGDADKVVFLIDRIELGTQSFKNYQAFADDDESVQDTNSTRTLITKLKSTNSSDTLIVTSIQKMSKIKADGTNSHDLEIINNKRVVFIVDEA
;
A
#
# COMPACT_ATOMS: atom_id res chain seq x y z
N LEU A 1 -9.22 -2.10 -20.05
CA LEU A 1 -8.51 -0.90 -20.53
C LEU A 1 -7.49 -0.51 -19.46
N LYS A 2 -6.20 -0.55 -19.78
CA LYS A 2 -5.14 -0.15 -18.84
C LYS A 2 -5.18 1.37 -18.72
N ILE A 3 -5.56 1.89 -17.56
CA ILE A 3 -5.74 3.33 -17.34
C ILE A 3 -4.39 4.03 -17.17
N TYR A 4 -3.44 3.40 -16.48
CA TYR A 4 -2.04 3.80 -16.33
C TYR A 4 -1.18 2.59 -15.99
N ASP A 5 0.13 2.68 -16.18
CA ASP A 5 1.05 1.63 -15.75
C ASP A 5 1.61 1.93 -14.37
N ARG A 6 1.39 1.03 -13.40
CA ARG A 6 1.90 1.18 -12.03
C ARG A 6 3.42 1.23 -11.98
N ALA A 7 4.09 0.42 -12.80
CA ALA A 7 5.54 0.27 -12.80
C ALA A 7 6.24 1.39 -13.59
N GLU A 8 5.52 2.08 -14.46
CA GLU A 8 6.08 3.04 -15.39
C GLU A 8 5.92 4.46 -14.87
N ILE A 9 6.86 4.87 -14.03
CA ILE A 9 6.89 6.23 -13.47
C ILE A 9 7.69 7.12 -14.42
N ALA A 10 7.04 8.15 -14.98
CA ALA A 10 7.67 9.19 -15.80
C ALA A 10 8.40 8.71 -17.08
N ALA A 11 8.15 7.50 -17.57
CA ALA A 11 8.79 6.98 -18.78
C ALA A 11 8.08 7.37 -20.09
N GLY A 12 7.19 8.35 -20.07
CA GLY A 12 6.58 8.96 -21.25
C GLY A 12 5.27 8.35 -21.74
N GLN A 13 4.81 7.23 -21.18
CA GLN A 13 3.53 6.63 -21.56
C GLN A 13 2.35 7.18 -20.75
N SER A 14 2.59 7.70 -19.55
CA SER A 14 1.58 8.37 -18.72
C SER A 14 1.73 9.88 -18.76
N ARG A 15 0.60 10.57 -18.94
CA ARG A 15 0.55 12.04 -18.86
C ARG A 15 0.15 12.44 -17.45
N TYR A 16 0.98 13.27 -16.82
CA TYR A 16 0.72 13.86 -15.52
C TYR A 16 0.23 15.29 -15.71
N GLN A 17 -0.85 15.65 -15.05
CA GLN A 17 -1.50 16.94 -15.24
C GLN A 17 -1.88 17.52 -13.87
N ILE A 18 -1.83 18.84 -13.78
CA ILE A 18 -2.32 19.60 -12.64
C ILE A 18 -3.52 20.40 -13.10
N LEU A 19 -4.68 20.13 -12.51
CA LEU A 19 -5.88 20.88 -12.73
C LEU A 19 -6.06 21.89 -11.59
N ARG A 20 -6.03 23.16 -11.94
CA ARG A 20 -6.24 24.26 -11.00
C ARG A 20 -7.69 24.67 -11.00
N GLN A 21 -8.26 24.83 -9.81
CA GLN A 21 -9.63 25.27 -9.59
C GLN A 21 -10.68 24.44 -10.38
N PRO A 22 -10.70 23.10 -10.21
CA PRO A 22 -11.70 22.26 -10.82
C PRO A 22 -13.10 22.72 -10.43
N LYS A 23 -14.01 22.77 -11.41
CA LYS A 23 -15.41 23.07 -11.17
C LYS A 23 -16.17 21.76 -11.04
N PHE A 24 -16.87 21.61 -9.95
CA PHE A 24 -17.75 20.49 -9.68
C PHE A 24 -19.20 20.94 -9.86
N LYS A 25 -19.93 20.25 -10.72
CA LYS A 25 -21.37 20.42 -10.80
C LYS A 25 -22.02 19.80 -9.58
N SER A 26 -22.91 20.55 -8.94
CA SER A 26 -23.67 20.00 -7.83
C SER A 26 -24.60 18.89 -8.32
N ALA A 27 -24.71 17.82 -7.54
CA ALA A 27 -25.67 16.73 -7.79
C ALA A 27 -27.12 17.19 -7.53
N SER A 28 -27.34 18.27 -6.76
CA SER A 28 -28.63 18.83 -6.42
C SER A 28 -28.81 20.19 -7.08
N PRO A 29 -29.98 20.45 -7.74
CA PRO A 29 -30.30 21.75 -8.27
C PRO A 29 -30.41 22.87 -7.22
N MET A 30 -30.55 22.48 -5.95
CA MET A 30 -30.65 23.42 -4.82
C MET A 30 -29.28 23.89 -4.31
N LEU A 31 -28.21 23.24 -4.73
CA LEU A 31 -26.83 23.56 -4.30
C LEU A 31 -26.07 24.22 -5.44
N ASN A 32 -25.31 25.25 -5.12
CA ASN A 32 -24.39 25.87 -6.08
C ASN A 32 -23.25 24.93 -6.45
N ASP A 33 -22.76 25.07 -7.68
CA ASP A 33 -21.50 24.43 -8.11
C ASP A 33 -20.38 24.74 -7.13
N ARG A 34 -19.50 23.77 -6.93
CA ARG A 34 -18.33 23.91 -6.08
C ARG A 34 -17.08 24.10 -6.92
N ARG A 35 -16.06 24.64 -6.29
CA ARG A 35 -14.73 24.80 -6.88
C ARG A 35 -13.72 24.31 -5.87
N GLY A 36 -12.93 23.31 -6.26
CA GLY A 36 -11.76 22.87 -5.50
C GLY A 36 -10.54 23.71 -5.81
N ASP A 37 -9.43 23.46 -5.15
CA ASP A 37 -8.20 24.21 -5.37
C ASP A 37 -7.29 23.54 -6.41
N ILE A 38 -6.85 22.30 -6.18
CA ILE A 38 -5.93 21.60 -7.08
C ILE A 38 -6.32 20.12 -7.19
N MET A 39 -6.16 19.55 -8.38
CA MET A 39 -6.17 18.10 -8.60
C MET A 39 -4.93 17.66 -9.34
N LEU A 40 -4.37 16.51 -8.95
CA LEU A 40 -3.37 15.80 -9.76
C LEU A 40 -4.06 14.69 -10.55
N LEU A 41 -3.77 14.65 -11.84
CA LEU A 41 -4.35 13.71 -12.77
C LEU A 41 -3.27 12.85 -13.43
N ILE A 42 -3.59 11.59 -13.68
CA ILE A 42 -2.82 10.70 -14.54
C ILE A 42 -3.71 10.32 -15.72
N ASN A 43 -3.26 10.61 -16.94
CA ASN A 43 -4.02 10.36 -18.18
C ASN A 43 -5.44 10.96 -18.16
N GLY A 44 -5.57 12.15 -17.59
CA GLY A 44 -6.86 12.85 -17.47
C GLY A 44 -7.73 12.41 -16.29
N MET A 45 -7.32 11.40 -15.52
CA MET A 45 -8.07 10.92 -14.36
C MET A 45 -7.63 11.60 -13.08
N PRO A 46 -8.54 12.24 -12.34
CA PRO A 46 -8.23 12.88 -11.07
C PRO A 46 -8.00 11.82 -9.99
N LEU A 47 -6.77 11.76 -9.47
CA LEU A 47 -6.39 10.78 -8.44
C LEU A 47 -6.10 11.43 -7.09
N PHE A 48 -5.67 12.69 -7.07
CA PHE A 48 -5.54 13.49 -5.86
C PHE A 48 -6.45 14.72 -5.92
N HIS A 49 -7.06 15.04 -4.80
CA HIS A 49 -7.68 16.36 -4.59
C HIS A 49 -6.97 17.04 -3.41
N ILE A 50 -6.46 18.24 -3.66
CA ILE A 50 -5.72 19.05 -2.69
C ILE A 50 -6.55 20.29 -2.40
N GLU A 51 -6.90 20.48 -1.13
CA GLU A 51 -7.62 21.64 -0.63
C GLU A 51 -6.66 22.52 0.18
N LEU A 52 -6.59 23.80 -0.15
CA LEU A 52 -5.63 24.75 0.38
C LEU A 52 -6.30 25.74 1.34
N LYS A 53 -5.58 26.12 2.39
CA LYS A 53 -5.94 27.23 3.28
C LYS A 53 -4.78 28.15 3.49
N ASN A 54 -5.06 29.44 3.71
CA ASN A 54 -4.06 30.46 4.02
C ASN A 54 -3.40 30.19 5.37
N SER A 55 -2.23 30.81 5.55
CA SER A 55 -1.56 30.85 6.84
C SER A 55 -2.48 31.42 7.91
N GLY A 56 -2.49 30.81 9.09
CA GLY A 56 -3.35 31.20 10.20
C GLY A 56 -4.76 30.56 10.19
N VAL A 57 -5.15 29.89 9.12
CA VAL A 57 -6.40 29.13 9.08
C VAL A 57 -6.12 27.71 9.56
N PRO A 58 -6.90 27.15 10.52
CA PRO A 58 -6.74 25.78 10.95
C PRO A 58 -6.90 24.77 9.79
N ILE A 59 -5.98 23.82 9.70
CA ILE A 59 -6.00 22.80 8.64
C ILE A 59 -7.27 21.93 8.66
N SER A 60 -7.90 21.80 9.84
CA SER A 60 -9.20 21.12 9.99
C SER A 60 -10.28 21.70 9.09
N GLN A 61 -10.23 23.02 8.78
CA GLN A 61 -11.19 23.62 7.85
C GLN A 61 -11.04 23.08 6.42
N ALA A 62 -9.82 22.74 5.98
CA ALA A 62 -9.64 22.07 4.68
C ALA A 62 -10.18 20.64 4.71
N CYS A 63 -9.95 19.90 5.80
CA CYS A 63 -10.50 18.56 5.99
C CYS A 63 -12.05 18.57 5.99
N GLU A 64 -12.64 19.50 6.74
CA GLU A 64 -14.11 19.65 6.78
C GLU A 64 -14.69 20.08 5.42
N GLN A 65 -13.96 20.88 4.64
CA GLN A 65 -14.39 21.25 3.29
C GLN A 65 -14.41 20.03 2.36
N ILE A 66 -13.40 19.16 2.42
CA ILE A 66 -13.37 17.89 1.67
C ILE A 66 -14.53 16.99 2.10
N ARG A 67 -14.76 16.85 3.41
CA ARG A 67 -15.89 16.08 3.96
C ARG A 67 -17.23 16.63 3.49
N LYS A 68 -17.38 17.95 3.49
CA LYS A 68 -18.58 18.62 2.97
C LYS A 68 -18.79 18.32 1.48
N TYR A 69 -17.75 18.37 0.66
CA TYR A 69 -17.83 18.03 -0.75
C TYR A 69 -18.27 16.58 -0.96
N SER A 70 -17.76 15.65 -0.16
CA SER A 70 -18.19 14.25 -0.19
C SER A 70 -19.68 14.12 0.15
N LYS A 71 -20.13 14.78 1.23
CA LYS A 71 -21.54 14.80 1.64
C LYS A 71 -22.46 15.41 0.59
N GLU A 72 -22.01 16.40 -0.14
CA GLU A 72 -22.76 17.05 -1.24
C GLU A 72 -22.71 16.23 -2.55
N GLY A 73 -22.07 15.04 -2.56
CA GLY A 73 -22.00 14.17 -3.72
C GLY A 73 -21.11 14.70 -4.85
N ILE A 74 -20.11 15.54 -4.51
CA ILE A 74 -19.20 16.14 -5.49
C ILE A 74 -18.29 15.07 -6.14
N TYR A 75 -17.90 14.05 -5.37
CA TYR A 75 -17.05 12.98 -5.87
C TYR A 75 -17.88 11.90 -6.58
N ASN A 76 -18.46 12.28 -7.73
CA ASN A 76 -19.22 11.41 -8.61
C ASN A 76 -18.65 11.43 -10.03
N GLY A 77 -19.11 10.53 -10.91
CA GLY A 77 -18.60 10.40 -12.27
C GLY A 77 -17.09 10.24 -12.29
N ILE A 78 -16.38 11.09 -13.06
CA ILE A 78 -14.92 11.02 -13.13
C ILE A 78 -14.23 11.37 -11.80
N PHE A 79 -14.85 12.20 -10.96
CA PHE A 79 -14.28 12.59 -9.66
C PHE A 79 -14.39 11.49 -8.59
N ALA A 80 -15.16 10.44 -8.83
CA ALA A 80 -15.16 9.24 -8.01
C ALA A 80 -13.82 8.51 -8.04
N LEU A 81 -12.96 8.80 -9.02
CA LEU A 81 -11.61 8.22 -9.15
C LEU A 81 -10.60 8.83 -8.19
N VAL A 82 -10.92 9.90 -7.48
CA VAL A 82 -10.04 10.49 -6.45
C VAL A 82 -9.79 9.46 -5.36
N GLN A 83 -8.54 9.08 -5.17
CA GLN A 83 -8.11 8.09 -4.20
C GLN A 83 -7.51 8.70 -2.94
N ILE A 84 -6.83 9.84 -3.07
CA ILE A 84 -6.16 10.50 -1.95
C ILE A 84 -6.61 11.96 -1.86
N PHE A 85 -7.00 12.35 -0.67
CA PHE A 85 -7.24 13.72 -0.29
C PHE A 85 -6.04 14.33 0.42
N VAL A 86 -5.76 15.59 0.16
CA VAL A 86 -4.73 16.37 0.83
C VAL A 86 -5.33 17.69 1.31
N ALA A 87 -5.25 17.92 2.59
CA ALA A 87 -5.55 19.21 3.22
C ALA A 87 -4.22 19.92 3.51
N MET A 88 -4.06 21.18 3.10
CA MET A 88 -2.76 21.83 3.17
C MET A 88 -2.87 23.30 3.54
N THR A 89 -1.95 23.75 4.40
CA THR A 89 -1.59 25.14 4.64
C THR A 89 -0.10 25.34 4.30
N PRO A 90 0.43 26.55 4.25
CA PRO A 90 1.88 26.74 4.04
C PRO A 90 2.79 26.03 5.05
N GLN A 91 2.28 25.72 6.27
CA GLN A 91 3.04 25.17 7.39
C GLN A 91 2.61 23.76 7.83
N LYS A 92 1.58 23.18 7.20
CA LYS A 92 1.09 21.85 7.60
C LYS A 92 0.38 21.16 6.46
N MET A 93 0.51 19.85 6.40
CA MET A 93 -0.23 18.98 5.48
C MET A 93 -0.83 17.78 6.22
N LEU A 94 -2.04 17.42 5.84
CA LEU A 94 -2.64 16.12 6.17
C LEU A 94 -3.07 15.44 4.88
N TYR A 95 -2.86 14.13 4.80
CA TYR A 95 -3.35 13.32 3.69
C TYR A 95 -4.10 12.10 4.22
N PHE A 96 -5.07 11.63 3.45
CA PHE A 96 -5.90 10.48 3.80
C PHE A 96 -6.52 9.88 2.55
N ALA A 97 -6.85 8.59 2.62
CA ALA A 97 -7.54 7.92 1.53
C ALA A 97 -9.00 8.37 1.42
N ASN A 98 -9.54 8.36 0.20
CA ASN A 98 -10.97 8.56 -0.02
C ASN A 98 -11.75 7.36 0.56
N PRO A 99 -12.59 7.56 1.55
CA PRO A 99 -13.36 6.46 2.15
C PRO A 99 -14.55 6.00 1.29
N GLY A 100 -14.82 6.66 0.17
CA GLY A 100 -15.96 6.40 -0.71
C GLY A 100 -17.26 7.08 -0.20
N GLU A 101 -17.63 6.82 1.03
CA GLU A 101 -18.84 7.37 1.66
C GLU A 101 -18.47 8.41 2.71
N TRP A 102 -19.24 9.51 2.78
CA TRP A 102 -18.90 10.61 3.70
C TRP A 102 -19.02 10.23 5.17
N GLU A 103 -19.86 9.25 5.52
CA GLU A 103 -20.01 8.71 6.88
C GLU A 103 -18.78 7.96 7.37
N LYS A 104 -17.97 7.46 6.46
CA LYS A 104 -16.74 6.71 6.74
C LYS A 104 -15.51 7.59 6.98
N PHE A 105 -15.64 8.93 6.89
CA PHE A 105 -14.53 9.80 7.25
C PHE A 105 -14.16 9.64 8.73
N ASN A 106 -12.89 9.39 8.99
CA ASN A 106 -12.37 9.19 10.34
C ASN A 106 -11.03 9.92 10.47
N ASP A 107 -11.00 10.91 11.35
CA ASP A 107 -9.83 11.78 11.55
C ASP A 107 -8.59 11.03 12.06
N ASN A 108 -8.77 9.85 12.67
CA ASN A 108 -7.67 8.97 13.07
C ASN A 108 -6.84 8.45 11.88
N PHE A 109 -7.38 8.54 10.67
CA PHE A 109 -6.71 8.17 9.43
C PHE A 109 -6.20 9.38 8.62
N PHE A 110 -6.14 10.55 9.22
CA PHE A 110 -5.52 11.74 8.63
C PHE A 110 -4.06 11.82 9.09
N PHE A 111 -3.14 11.73 8.15
CA PHE A 111 -1.72 11.57 8.44
C PHE A 111 -0.92 12.77 7.94
N SER A 112 0.10 13.16 8.69
CA SER A 112 1.17 14.03 8.19
C SER A 112 2.23 13.19 7.48
N TRP A 113 2.81 13.73 6.41
CA TRP A 113 3.99 13.11 5.83
C TRP A 113 5.22 13.42 6.67
N ALA A 114 6.05 12.43 6.88
CA ALA A 114 7.30 12.56 7.62
C ALA A 114 8.47 12.03 6.77
N ASP A 115 9.68 12.38 7.15
CA ASP A 115 10.89 11.85 6.55
C ASP A 115 11.23 10.43 7.07
N PHE A 116 12.38 9.90 6.65
CA PHE A 116 12.85 8.56 7.07
C PHE A 116 13.06 8.45 8.60
N ASN A 117 13.39 9.54 9.28
CA ASN A 117 13.56 9.59 10.73
C ASN A 117 12.24 9.82 11.48
N ASN A 118 11.12 9.81 10.75
CA ASN A 118 9.77 10.10 11.26
C ASN A 118 9.59 11.55 11.75
N GLU A 119 10.41 12.48 11.23
CA GLU A 119 10.27 13.91 11.48
C GLU A 119 9.24 14.50 10.51
N PRO A 120 8.18 15.17 11.01
CA PRO A 120 7.13 15.73 10.14
C PRO A 120 7.67 16.77 9.16
N ILE A 121 7.30 16.64 7.90
CA ILE A 121 7.59 17.63 6.86
C ILE A 121 6.44 18.62 6.79
N ASN A 122 6.69 19.85 7.21
CA ASN A 122 5.66 20.86 7.37
C ASN A 122 5.75 22.02 6.35
N ASP A 123 6.88 22.21 5.69
CA ASP A 123 7.03 23.24 4.66
C ASP A 123 6.38 22.81 3.33
N TYR A 124 5.55 23.67 2.74
CA TYR A 124 4.80 23.34 1.53
C TYR A 124 5.69 23.01 0.31
N ARG A 125 6.91 23.59 0.22
CA ARG A 125 7.84 23.31 -0.87
C ARG A 125 8.43 21.92 -0.72
N GLN A 126 8.79 21.56 0.51
CA GLN A 126 9.27 20.21 0.82
C GLN A 126 8.16 19.17 0.62
N ILE A 127 6.91 19.50 0.98
CA ILE A 127 5.75 18.63 0.72
C ILE A 127 5.54 18.43 -0.79
N ALA A 128 5.65 19.52 -1.58
CA ALA A 128 5.54 19.42 -3.04
C ALA A 128 6.63 18.52 -3.64
N ASP A 129 7.86 18.61 -3.15
CA ASP A 129 9.00 17.80 -3.59
C ASP A 129 8.92 16.35 -3.09
N LYS A 130 8.63 16.13 -1.81
CA LYS A 130 8.75 14.80 -1.16
C LYS A 130 7.49 13.95 -1.23
N PHE A 131 6.31 14.56 -1.36
CA PHE A 131 5.03 13.83 -1.35
C PHE A 131 4.21 14.03 -2.64
N LEU A 132 4.13 15.27 -3.15
CA LEU A 132 3.31 15.58 -4.33
C LEU A 132 4.10 15.53 -5.65
N SER A 133 5.40 15.24 -5.60
CA SER A 133 6.19 15.02 -6.82
C SER A 133 5.62 13.85 -7.63
N ILE A 134 5.78 13.91 -8.95
CA ILE A 134 5.24 12.88 -9.85
C ILE A 134 5.67 11.48 -9.44
N PRO A 135 6.97 11.18 -9.17
CA PRO A 135 7.37 9.84 -8.75
C PRO A 135 6.65 9.38 -7.48
N MET A 136 6.57 10.23 -6.45
CA MET A 136 5.97 9.86 -5.17
C MET A 136 4.44 9.75 -5.28
N ALA A 137 3.77 10.72 -5.88
CA ALA A 137 2.32 10.70 -6.04
C ALA A 137 1.87 9.46 -6.83
N HIS A 138 2.58 9.11 -7.91
CA HIS A 138 2.32 7.88 -8.66
C HIS A 138 2.52 6.62 -7.80
N GLN A 139 3.62 6.55 -7.05
CA GLN A 139 3.90 5.42 -6.16
C GLN A 139 2.83 5.27 -5.09
N MET A 140 2.39 6.37 -4.48
CA MET A 140 1.35 6.33 -3.45
C MET A 140 0.04 5.73 -3.98
N ILE A 141 -0.37 6.08 -5.20
CA ILE A 141 -1.55 5.50 -5.85
C ILE A 141 -1.29 4.06 -6.28
N GLY A 142 -0.18 3.81 -7.00
CA GLY A 142 0.08 2.54 -7.64
C GLY A 142 0.47 1.41 -6.69
N PHE A 143 1.19 1.74 -5.61
CA PHE A 143 1.82 0.75 -4.74
C PHE A 143 1.46 0.87 -3.27
N TYR A 144 1.15 2.07 -2.77
CA TYR A 144 1.02 2.33 -1.33
C TYR A 144 -0.40 2.76 -0.90
N THR A 145 -1.38 2.56 -1.79
CA THR A 145 -2.81 2.58 -1.47
C THR A 145 -3.35 1.15 -1.57
N ILE A 146 -4.21 0.77 -0.65
CA ILE A 146 -4.77 -0.57 -0.54
C ILE A 146 -6.28 -0.45 -0.56
N ALA A 147 -6.95 -1.24 -1.41
CA ALA A 147 -8.39 -1.42 -1.35
C ALA A 147 -8.69 -2.53 -0.34
N ASP A 148 -9.25 -2.17 0.80
CA ASP A 148 -9.64 -3.16 1.81
C ASP A 148 -11.06 -3.66 1.53
N ARG A 149 -11.16 -4.91 1.09
CA ARG A 149 -12.44 -5.53 0.78
C ARG A 149 -13.28 -5.86 1.99
N SER A 150 -12.68 -5.91 3.19
CA SER A 150 -13.41 -6.22 4.41
C SER A 150 -14.38 -5.13 4.83
N ASP A 151 -14.07 -3.86 4.52
CA ASP A 151 -14.89 -2.69 4.83
C ASP A 151 -15.22 -1.83 3.60
N GLY A 152 -14.71 -2.21 2.41
CA GLY A 152 -14.94 -1.52 1.15
C GLY A 152 -14.31 -0.13 1.10
N THR A 153 -13.22 0.11 1.84
CA THR A 153 -12.54 1.41 1.90
C THR A 153 -11.14 1.37 1.31
N LEU A 154 -10.65 2.52 0.85
CA LEU A 154 -9.24 2.69 0.53
C LEU A 154 -8.45 3.03 1.80
N LYS A 155 -7.26 2.48 1.91
CA LYS A 155 -6.29 2.77 2.97
C LYS A 155 -4.98 3.21 2.36
N VAL A 156 -4.52 4.40 2.71
CA VAL A 156 -3.23 4.91 2.27
C VAL A 156 -2.18 4.68 3.36
N MET A 157 -0.99 4.25 2.98
CA MET A 157 0.09 3.99 3.93
C MET A 157 0.61 5.28 4.56
N ARG A 158 0.96 5.21 5.84
CA ARG A 158 1.69 6.26 6.56
C ARG A 158 3.14 6.32 6.10
N SER A 159 3.79 7.46 6.29
CA SER A 159 5.19 7.66 5.87
C SER A 159 6.13 6.56 6.35
N TYR A 160 6.11 6.21 7.65
CA TYR A 160 6.97 5.17 8.20
C TYR A 160 6.68 3.76 7.64
N GLN A 161 5.41 3.48 7.29
CA GLN A 161 5.03 2.22 6.63
C GLN A 161 5.59 2.18 5.20
N TYR A 162 5.49 3.31 4.48
CA TYR A 162 6.09 3.46 3.16
C TYR A 162 7.60 3.21 3.22
N TYR A 163 8.32 3.87 4.14
CA TYR A 163 9.77 3.68 4.25
C TYR A 163 10.14 2.26 4.65
N ALA A 164 9.38 1.62 5.54
CA ALA A 164 9.61 0.23 5.92
C ALA A 164 9.43 -0.72 4.71
N ALA A 165 8.31 -0.64 4.01
CA ALA A 165 8.03 -1.49 2.86
C ALA A 165 9.02 -1.25 1.71
N SER A 166 9.38 0.01 1.46
CA SER A 166 10.38 0.39 0.45
C SER A 166 11.77 -0.13 0.80
N ALA A 167 12.18 -0.03 2.08
CA ALA A 167 13.49 -0.54 2.53
C ALA A 167 13.58 -2.07 2.40
N ILE A 168 12.52 -2.80 2.76
CA ILE A 168 12.45 -4.26 2.63
C ILE A 168 12.56 -4.65 1.14
N SER A 169 11.73 -4.08 0.29
CA SER A 169 11.71 -4.37 -1.14
C SER A 169 13.06 -4.03 -1.79
N SER A 170 13.62 -2.86 -1.50
CA SER A 170 14.93 -2.44 -2.02
C SER A 170 16.07 -3.37 -1.57
N LYS A 171 16.01 -3.88 -0.34
CA LYS A 171 17.01 -4.84 0.15
C LYS A 171 16.94 -6.15 -0.63
N VAL A 172 15.74 -6.68 -0.89
CA VAL A 172 15.54 -7.91 -1.67
C VAL A 172 16.03 -7.70 -3.10
N ALA A 173 15.63 -6.60 -3.76
CA ALA A 173 16.09 -6.26 -5.10
C ALA A 173 17.60 -6.15 -5.21
N LYS A 174 18.26 -5.53 -4.21
CA LYS A 174 19.72 -5.43 -4.15
C LYS A 174 20.40 -6.79 -4.02
N ILE A 175 19.87 -7.70 -3.18
CA ILE A 175 20.38 -9.07 -3.03
C ILE A 175 20.26 -9.83 -4.34
N THR A 176 19.15 -9.69 -5.04
CA THR A 176 18.89 -10.31 -6.36
C THR A 176 19.87 -9.79 -7.40
N ALA A 177 20.00 -8.47 -7.52
CA ALA A 177 20.91 -7.84 -8.49
C ALA A 177 22.37 -8.23 -8.26
N GLN A 178 22.77 -8.40 -7.00
CA GLN A 178 24.13 -8.83 -6.62
C GLN A 178 24.33 -10.36 -6.66
N LYS A 179 23.32 -11.14 -6.99
CA LYS A 179 23.34 -12.63 -6.97
C LYS A 179 23.81 -13.20 -5.62
N ARG A 180 23.39 -12.57 -4.51
CA ARG A 180 23.83 -12.91 -3.15
C ARG A 180 22.80 -13.72 -2.36
N TRP A 181 21.89 -14.37 -3.02
CA TRP A 181 20.98 -15.33 -2.40
C TRP A 181 21.81 -16.47 -1.76
N GLY A 182 21.49 -16.80 -0.52
CA GLY A 182 22.26 -17.82 0.20
C GLY A 182 23.45 -17.29 1.02
N SER A 183 23.81 -16.00 0.95
CA SER A 183 24.91 -15.41 1.72
C SER A 183 24.49 -15.03 3.15
N GLU A 184 25.45 -14.74 4.02
CA GLU A 184 25.22 -14.16 5.35
C GLU A 184 24.60 -12.75 5.26
N ASN A 185 24.00 -12.27 6.36
CA ASN A 185 23.38 -10.94 6.47
C ASN A 185 22.22 -10.65 5.48
N ARG A 186 21.42 -11.66 5.17
CA ARG A 186 20.27 -11.57 4.27
C ARG A 186 19.05 -10.92 4.90
N GLY A 187 18.87 -11.11 6.20
CA GLY A 187 17.70 -10.67 6.93
C GLY A 187 17.74 -9.19 7.36
N GLY A 188 16.74 -8.81 8.09
CA GLY A 188 16.58 -7.53 8.75
C GLY A 188 15.36 -7.58 9.67
N PHE A 189 15.15 -6.52 10.41
CA PHE A 189 13.98 -6.36 11.25
C PHE A 189 13.42 -4.96 11.09
N ILE A 190 12.11 -4.84 11.29
CA ILE A 190 11.40 -3.56 11.37
C ILE A 190 10.74 -3.48 12.73
N TRP A 191 11.07 -2.44 13.47
CA TRP A 191 10.47 -2.20 14.78
C TRP A 191 9.18 -1.42 14.63
N HIS A 192 8.06 -2.05 14.95
CA HIS A 192 6.75 -1.44 14.95
C HIS A 192 6.11 -1.52 16.33
N THR A 193 5.51 -0.43 16.79
CA THR A 193 4.70 -0.44 18.02
C THR A 193 3.34 -1.11 17.76
N THR A 194 2.66 -1.51 18.85
CA THR A 194 1.29 -2.02 18.76
C THR A 194 0.37 -0.99 18.13
N GLY A 195 -0.52 -1.41 17.25
CA GLY A 195 -1.46 -0.50 16.56
C GLY A 195 -0.88 0.35 15.44
N SER A 196 0.42 0.24 15.13
CA SER A 196 1.06 1.00 14.06
C SER A 196 0.77 0.49 12.64
N GLY A 197 0.00 -0.60 12.49
CA GLY A 197 -0.36 -1.19 11.21
C GLY A 197 0.70 -2.15 10.67
N LYS A 198 1.28 -2.99 11.52
CA LYS A 198 2.23 -4.06 11.14
C LYS A 198 1.68 -4.91 9.99
N THR A 199 0.43 -5.33 10.05
CA THR A 199 -0.22 -6.17 9.04
C THR A 199 -0.25 -5.52 7.65
N ILE A 200 -0.56 -4.23 7.57
CA ILE A 200 -0.54 -3.49 6.29
C ILE A 200 0.88 -3.39 5.75
N THR A 201 1.86 -3.10 6.61
CA THR A 201 3.27 -2.98 6.22
C THR A 201 3.82 -4.32 5.73
N SER A 202 3.58 -5.41 6.46
CA SER A 202 4.04 -6.75 6.09
C SER A 202 3.37 -7.26 4.81
N PHE A 203 2.06 -7.08 4.67
CA PHE A 203 1.35 -7.41 3.44
C PHE A 203 1.90 -6.65 2.24
N LYS A 204 2.04 -5.32 2.34
CA LYS A 204 2.51 -4.50 1.22
C LYS A 204 3.96 -4.83 0.85
N SER A 205 4.80 -5.12 1.83
CA SER A 205 6.18 -5.60 1.58
C SER A 205 6.17 -6.93 0.82
N ALA A 206 5.33 -7.88 1.25
CA ALA A 206 5.18 -9.17 0.59
C ALA A 206 4.67 -9.01 -0.85
N GLN A 207 3.65 -8.19 -1.06
CA GLN A 207 3.08 -7.90 -2.37
C GLN A 207 4.10 -7.29 -3.32
N LEU A 208 4.85 -6.27 -2.87
CA LEU A 208 5.88 -5.62 -3.67
C LEU A 208 6.97 -6.60 -4.10
N ILE A 209 7.44 -7.47 -3.20
CA ILE A 209 8.45 -8.48 -3.52
C ILE A 209 7.89 -9.55 -4.47
N ALA A 210 6.66 -10.03 -4.22
CA ALA A 210 6.04 -11.03 -5.09
C ALA A 210 5.85 -10.51 -6.53
N ASN A 211 5.48 -9.24 -6.66
CA ASN A 211 5.21 -8.62 -7.97
C ASN A 211 6.48 -8.14 -8.70
N SER A 212 7.60 -7.95 -7.99
CA SER A 212 8.87 -7.54 -8.62
C SER A 212 9.56 -8.68 -9.39
N GLY A 213 9.25 -9.94 -9.07
CA GLY A 213 9.96 -11.11 -9.60
C GLY A 213 11.36 -11.32 -8.96
N ASP A 214 11.71 -10.56 -7.93
CA ASP A 214 12.97 -10.71 -7.21
C ASP A 214 13.03 -11.97 -6.34
N ALA A 215 11.87 -12.50 -5.96
CA ALA A 215 11.73 -13.75 -5.22
C ALA A 215 10.81 -14.73 -5.94
N ASP A 216 11.09 -16.02 -5.84
CA ASP A 216 10.24 -17.09 -6.36
C ASP A 216 9.10 -17.40 -5.39
N LYS A 217 9.32 -17.18 -4.09
CA LYS A 217 8.33 -17.35 -3.02
C LYS A 217 8.48 -16.27 -1.95
N VAL A 218 7.35 -15.78 -1.46
CA VAL A 218 7.25 -14.92 -0.28
C VAL A 218 6.37 -15.65 0.73
N VAL A 219 6.94 -16.00 1.86
CA VAL A 219 6.26 -16.81 2.90
C VAL A 219 6.07 -15.96 4.14
N PHE A 220 4.81 -15.68 4.47
CA PHE A 220 4.46 -15.01 5.71
C PHE A 220 4.25 -16.05 6.80
N LEU A 221 5.09 -15.99 7.82
CA LEU A 221 5.08 -16.91 8.96
C LEU A 221 4.36 -16.28 10.15
N ILE A 222 3.38 -16.98 10.67
CA ILE A 222 2.55 -16.57 11.81
C ILE A 222 2.78 -17.54 12.96
N ASP A 223 2.97 -17.02 14.17
CA ASP A 223 3.25 -17.86 15.34
C ASP A 223 2.01 -18.66 15.78
N ARG A 224 0.85 -18.01 15.95
CA ARG A 224 -0.36 -18.64 16.49
C ARG A 224 -1.39 -18.92 15.40
N ILE A 225 -2.00 -20.12 15.46
CA ILE A 225 -3.02 -20.55 14.49
C ILE A 225 -4.24 -19.60 14.50
N GLU A 226 -4.67 -19.12 15.66
CA GLU A 226 -5.81 -18.18 15.78
C GLU A 226 -5.50 -16.80 15.18
N LEU A 227 -4.33 -16.25 15.44
CA LEU A 227 -3.85 -15.02 14.80
C LEU A 227 -3.59 -15.23 13.30
N GLY A 228 -3.23 -16.46 12.91
CA GLY A 228 -3.06 -16.89 11.54
C GLY A 228 -4.32 -16.71 10.70
N THR A 229 -5.47 -17.08 11.23
CA THR A 229 -6.76 -16.93 10.54
C THR A 229 -7.11 -15.46 10.32
N GLN A 230 -6.86 -14.58 11.28
CA GLN A 230 -7.12 -13.16 11.16
C GLN A 230 -6.15 -12.49 10.17
N SER A 231 -4.85 -12.78 10.29
CA SER A 231 -3.85 -12.23 9.36
C SER A 231 -4.06 -12.72 7.94
N PHE A 232 -4.46 -13.97 7.75
CA PHE A 232 -4.81 -14.52 6.45
C PHE A 232 -6.02 -13.82 5.85
N LYS A 233 -7.10 -13.63 6.63
CA LYS A 233 -8.28 -12.87 6.19
C LYS A 233 -7.93 -11.44 5.82
N ASN A 234 -7.09 -10.78 6.61
CA ASN A 234 -6.63 -9.42 6.31
C ASN A 234 -5.82 -9.39 5.01
N TYR A 235 -4.92 -10.36 4.80
CA TYR A 235 -4.15 -10.45 3.56
C TYR A 235 -5.04 -10.69 2.35
N GLN A 236 -6.04 -11.57 2.47
CA GLN A 236 -7.02 -11.79 1.41
C GLN A 236 -7.87 -10.53 1.13
N ALA A 237 -8.22 -9.78 2.16
CA ALA A 237 -8.98 -8.53 2.02
C ALA A 237 -8.17 -7.42 1.35
N PHE A 238 -6.84 -7.44 1.49
CA PHE A 238 -5.92 -6.45 0.92
C PHE A 238 -5.40 -6.83 -0.47
N ALA A 239 -5.52 -8.10 -0.87
CA ALA A 239 -5.04 -8.58 -2.16
C ALA A 239 -5.85 -8.00 -3.33
N ASP A 240 -5.20 -7.68 -4.43
CA ASP A 240 -5.85 -7.28 -5.68
C ASP A 240 -6.59 -8.48 -6.30
N ASP A 241 -7.49 -8.23 -7.29
CA ASP A 241 -8.30 -9.28 -7.91
C ASP A 241 -7.46 -10.35 -8.62
N ASP A 242 -6.31 -9.95 -9.16
CA ASP A 242 -5.39 -10.83 -9.87
C ASP A 242 -4.39 -11.51 -8.94
N GLU A 243 -4.41 -11.20 -7.64
CA GLU A 243 -3.48 -11.72 -6.65
C GLU A 243 -4.10 -12.86 -5.85
N SER A 244 -3.33 -13.91 -5.67
CA SER A 244 -3.73 -15.08 -4.90
C SER A 244 -2.89 -15.18 -3.63
N VAL A 245 -3.53 -14.93 -2.48
CA VAL A 245 -2.96 -15.22 -1.17
C VAL A 245 -3.31 -16.65 -0.80
N GLN A 246 -2.32 -17.52 -0.73
CA GLN A 246 -2.54 -18.95 -0.52
C GLN A 246 -2.45 -19.32 0.96
N ASP A 247 -3.51 -19.93 1.48
CA ASP A 247 -3.46 -20.60 2.78
C ASP A 247 -2.93 -22.03 2.64
N THR A 248 -2.35 -22.54 3.71
CA THR A 248 -1.83 -23.89 3.79
C THR A 248 -2.55 -24.69 4.88
N ASN A 249 -3.53 -25.49 4.50
CA ASN A 249 -4.30 -26.30 5.45
C ASN A 249 -3.46 -27.45 6.05
N SER A 250 -2.43 -27.92 5.35
CA SER A 250 -1.56 -29.01 5.79
C SER A 250 -0.10 -28.78 5.37
N THR A 251 0.84 -29.46 6.03
CA THR A 251 2.26 -29.46 5.64
C THR A 251 2.44 -29.95 4.20
N ARG A 252 1.66 -30.93 3.77
CA ARG A 252 1.70 -31.44 2.38
C ARG A 252 1.30 -30.36 1.37
N THR A 253 0.24 -29.62 1.65
CA THR A 253 -0.19 -28.50 0.80
C THR A 253 0.90 -27.41 0.76
N LEU A 254 1.52 -27.12 1.89
CA LEU A 254 2.63 -26.15 1.96
C LEU A 254 3.80 -26.59 1.05
N ILE A 255 4.24 -27.85 1.13
CA ILE A 255 5.31 -28.39 0.28
C ILE A 255 4.94 -28.26 -1.21
N THR A 256 3.73 -28.62 -1.57
CA THR A 256 3.25 -28.51 -2.95
C THR A 256 3.34 -27.06 -3.46
N LYS A 257 2.88 -26.11 -2.67
CA LYS A 257 2.93 -24.68 -3.03
C LYS A 257 4.35 -24.12 -3.08
N LEU A 258 5.21 -24.53 -2.16
CA LEU A 258 6.62 -24.12 -2.17
C LEU A 258 7.34 -24.61 -3.44
N LYS A 259 7.04 -25.82 -3.91
CA LYS A 259 7.60 -26.38 -5.15
C LYS A 259 7.00 -25.76 -6.42
N SER A 260 5.76 -25.30 -6.36
CA SER A 260 5.04 -24.78 -7.53
C SER A 260 5.81 -23.66 -8.22
N THR A 261 5.72 -23.61 -9.55
CA THR A 261 6.23 -22.51 -10.38
C THR A 261 5.10 -21.56 -10.82
N ASN A 262 3.88 -21.82 -10.38
CA ASN A 262 2.75 -20.96 -10.68
C ASN A 262 2.86 -19.63 -9.92
N SER A 263 2.66 -18.52 -10.59
CA SER A 263 2.68 -17.17 -9.99
C SER A 263 1.61 -16.98 -8.91
N SER A 264 0.46 -17.68 -9.02
CA SER A 264 -0.57 -17.68 -7.98
C SER A 264 -0.09 -18.25 -6.64
N ASP A 265 0.96 -19.05 -6.61
CA ASP A 265 1.56 -19.61 -5.42
C ASP A 265 2.80 -18.85 -4.94
N THR A 266 3.01 -17.62 -5.39
CA THR A 266 4.17 -16.82 -4.96
C THR A 266 4.02 -16.32 -3.54
N LEU A 267 2.84 -15.82 -3.14
CA LEU A 267 2.57 -15.35 -1.78
C LEU A 267 1.85 -16.43 -0.97
N ILE A 268 2.52 -16.93 0.05
CA ILE A 268 2.05 -18.04 0.90
C ILE A 268 1.96 -17.55 2.36
N VAL A 269 0.83 -17.81 3.01
CA VAL A 269 0.64 -17.61 4.45
C VAL A 269 0.64 -18.97 5.15
N THR A 270 1.47 -19.12 6.18
CA THR A 270 1.57 -20.39 6.92
C THR A 270 2.01 -20.16 8.36
N SER A 271 1.84 -21.16 9.22
CA SER A 271 2.32 -21.08 10.60
C SER A 271 3.76 -21.62 10.73
N ILE A 272 4.48 -21.07 11.73
CA ILE A 272 5.84 -21.54 12.09
C ILE A 272 5.80 -23.04 12.35
N GLN A 273 4.76 -23.56 13.02
CA GLN A 273 4.61 -24.98 13.34
C GLN A 273 4.48 -25.87 12.07
N LYS A 274 3.78 -25.42 11.04
CA LYS A 274 3.70 -26.15 9.77
C LYS A 274 5.02 -26.10 9.02
N MET A 275 5.70 -24.97 9.03
CA MET A 275 6.98 -24.78 8.38
C MET A 275 8.07 -25.66 9.03
N SER A 276 8.11 -25.76 10.36
CA SER A 276 9.09 -26.60 11.10
C SER A 276 8.93 -28.08 10.86
N LYS A 277 7.69 -28.55 10.54
CA LYS A 277 7.41 -29.96 10.25
C LYS A 277 7.90 -30.43 8.88
N ILE A 278 8.28 -29.54 7.97
CA ILE A 278 8.75 -29.93 6.63
C ILE A 278 9.93 -30.93 6.69
N LYS A 279 10.84 -30.79 7.67
CA LYS A 279 11.93 -31.76 7.88
C LYS A 279 11.54 -32.97 8.73
N ALA A 280 10.58 -32.79 9.66
CA ALA A 280 10.22 -33.82 10.64
C ALA A 280 9.31 -34.91 10.04
N ASP A 281 8.46 -34.55 9.06
CA ASP A 281 7.44 -35.46 8.48
C ASP A 281 7.96 -36.32 7.31
N GLY A 282 9.29 -36.57 7.22
CA GLY A 282 9.86 -37.42 6.16
C GLY A 282 9.75 -36.82 4.76
N THR A 283 9.82 -35.49 4.67
CA THR A 283 9.85 -34.77 3.37
C THR A 283 10.96 -35.37 2.51
N ASN A 284 10.62 -35.78 1.31
CA ASN A 284 11.54 -36.38 0.36
C ASN A 284 12.73 -35.42 0.12
N SER A 285 13.95 -35.94 0.11
CA SER A 285 15.19 -35.17 -0.17
C SER A 285 15.08 -34.36 -1.48
N HIS A 286 14.44 -34.92 -2.49
CA HIS A 286 14.19 -34.25 -3.76
C HIS A 286 13.28 -33.01 -3.63
N ASP A 287 12.26 -33.09 -2.79
CA ASP A 287 11.34 -31.94 -2.53
C ASP A 287 12.10 -30.80 -1.83
N LEU A 288 12.97 -31.14 -0.87
CA LEU A 288 13.81 -30.16 -0.18
C LEU A 288 14.83 -29.52 -1.13
N GLU A 289 15.40 -30.27 -2.06
CA GLU A 289 16.31 -29.75 -3.07
C GLU A 289 15.61 -28.73 -3.98
N ILE A 290 14.40 -29.05 -4.47
CA ILE A 290 13.60 -28.11 -5.28
C ILE A 290 13.31 -26.81 -4.51
N ILE A 291 12.94 -26.92 -3.24
CA ILE A 291 12.62 -25.74 -2.41
C ILE A 291 13.89 -24.92 -2.11
N ASN A 292 15.02 -25.57 -1.80
CA ASN A 292 16.27 -24.91 -1.48
C ASN A 292 16.89 -24.16 -2.67
N ASN A 293 16.57 -24.57 -3.89
CA ASN A 293 17.00 -23.91 -5.11
C ASN A 293 16.17 -22.66 -5.45
N LYS A 294 15.08 -22.37 -4.71
CA LYS A 294 14.26 -21.18 -4.92
C LYS A 294 14.75 -20.01 -4.08
N ARG A 295 14.51 -18.83 -4.59
CA ARG A 295 14.69 -17.56 -3.87
C ARG A 295 13.45 -17.35 -2.98
N VAL A 296 13.59 -17.66 -1.70
CA VAL A 296 12.50 -17.59 -0.73
C VAL A 296 12.74 -16.43 0.24
N VAL A 297 11.76 -15.57 0.38
CA VAL A 297 11.71 -14.50 1.40
C VAL A 297 10.74 -14.91 2.49
N PHE A 298 11.20 -14.92 3.74
CA PHE A 298 10.34 -15.11 4.90
C PHE A 298 10.04 -13.77 5.56
N ILE A 299 8.77 -13.51 5.82
CA ILE A 299 8.29 -12.40 6.64
C ILE A 299 7.71 -13.02 7.91
N VAL A 300 8.30 -12.69 9.05
CA VAL A 300 7.92 -13.27 10.35
C VAL A 300 7.27 -12.16 11.16
N ASP A 301 6.05 -12.38 11.62
CA ASP A 301 5.34 -11.48 12.52
C ASP A 301 5.63 -11.89 13.96
N GLU A 302 5.94 -10.91 14.82
CA GLU A 302 6.23 -11.12 16.24
C GLU A 302 7.39 -12.09 16.54
N ALA A 303 8.52 -11.92 15.81
CA ALA A 303 9.74 -12.69 16.03
C ALA A 303 10.51 -12.24 17.28
#